data_bbcf437e19bc370803f19a070d4e3a8d
#
_entry.id   bbcf437e19bc370803f19a070d4e3a8d
#
_cell.length_a   1.000
_cell.length_b   1.000
_cell.length_c   1.000
_cell.angle_alpha   90.00
_cell.angle_beta   90.00
_cell.angle_gamma   90.00
#
_symmetry.space_group_name_H-M   'P 1'
#
loop_
_entity.id
_entity.type
_entity.pdbx_description
1 polymer ?
#
loop_
_entity_poly.entity_id
_entity_poly.type
_entity_poly.pdbx_seq_one_letter_code
_entity_poly.pdbx_strand_id
1 'polypeptide(L)'
;MLRLQWRRLATNVLVERWPPVEWRHSLEGPPRAGLRVSAFCLNAVNIVVREDLKSYIEPLTPDEHDALERSLLAEGCRDALVLWGDVLVDGHNRYGLCQKHGLPFNTVQNPRFQSMEDVHLWMIDQHLGRRSVSDYQRGVLALRKKEIVAARESAVRAAKKDAHLRAEVLGQAEPADSPIDGEPAAAAEPPIKSREEVAKAARLSPTQVTMIEKIQKQAAPEVVAAVRAGTISLNAAAAVATLPVEEQVAAASAGRDELKQAAKRARESTKKPRVEASQMPTTEVQALQDRVAELTAENEYLRGQVAELQAKLAG
;
A
#
# COMPACT_ATOMS: atom_id res chain seq x y z
N MET A 1 -45.79 26.63 -27.53
CA MET A 1 -46.52 25.50 -28.15
C MET A 1 -45.51 24.37 -28.27
N LEU A 2 -45.60 23.38 -27.60
CA LEU A 2 -46.07 22.01 -27.54
C LEU A 2 -45.51 21.33 -26.29
N ARG A 3 -46.39 21.12 -25.31
CA ARG A 3 -46.26 20.17 -24.24
C ARG A 3 -46.50 18.78 -24.82
N LEU A 4 -45.65 17.82 -24.57
CA LEU A 4 -46.00 16.40 -24.72
C LEU A 4 -45.63 15.64 -23.45
N GLN A 5 -46.72 15.25 -22.86
CA GLN A 5 -46.93 14.27 -21.80
C GLN A 5 -46.25 12.92 -22.09
N TRP A 6 -45.54 12.42 -21.12
CA TRP A 6 -45.35 10.98 -20.98
C TRP A 6 -46.07 10.48 -19.74
N ARG A 7 -47.18 9.86 -20.01
CA ARG A 7 -47.93 9.06 -19.02
C ARG A 7 -47.61 7.61 -19.19
N ARG A 8 -47.30 6.97 -18.03
CA ARG A 8 -47.63 5.58 -17.63
C ARG A 8 -47.20 4.44 -18.56
N LEU A 9 -46.26 3.64 -18.04
CA LEU A 9 -46.39 2.16 -18.06
C LEU A 9 -45.91 1.63 -16.71
N ALA A 10 -46.87 1.28 -15.88
CA ALA A 10 -46.69 0.49 -14.68
C ALA A 10 -46.66 -0.98 -15.12
N THR A 11 -45.54 -1.63 -14.94
CA THR A 11 -45.48 -3.10 -14.98
C THR A 11 -45.41 -3.62 -13.57
N ASN A 12 -46.45 -4.36 -13.20
CA ASN A 12 -46.57 -5.16 -12.00
C ASN A 12 -45.40 -6.09 -11.83
N VAL A 13 -44.58 -5.91 -10.76
CA VAL A 13 -43.74 -6.95 -10.19
C VAL A 13 -44.43 -7.44 -8.94
N LEU A 14 -44.93 -8.68 -9.00
CA LEU A 14 -45.48 -9.43 -7.88
C LEU A 14 -44.43 -9.46 -6.76
N VAL A 15 -44.73 -8.80 -5.67
CA VAL A 15 -44.03 -8.97 -4.38
C VAL A 15 -44.67 -10.21 -3.74
N GLU A 16 -43.98 -11.33 -3.82
CA GLU A 16 -44.34 -12.50 -3.05
C GLU A 16 -44.22 -12.19 -1.55
N ARG A 17 -45.37 -12.16 -0.93
CA ARG A 17 -45.59 -11.88 0.48
C ARG A 17 -45.27 -13.15 1.27
N TRP A 18 -44.18 -13.15 2.01
CA TRP A 18 -43.88 -14.20 2.98
C TRP A 18 -44.89 -14.15 4.12
N PRO A 19 -45.43 -15.32 4.56
CA PRO A 19 -46.38 -15.38 5.66
C PRO A 19 -45.68 -15.07 6.99
N PRO A 20 -46.40 -14.44 7.93
CA PRO A 20 -45.86 -14.18 9.27
C PRO A 20 -45.67 -15.49 10.03
N VAL A 21 -44.47 -15.68 10.59
CA VAL A 21 -44.16 -16.80 11.48
C VAL A 21 -44.81 -16.53 12.83
N GLU A 22 -45.97 -17.17 13.09
CA GLU A 22 -46.58 -17.22 14.42
C GLU A 22 -45.73 -18.08 15.36
N TRP A 23 -45.09 -17.47 16.32
CA TRP A 23 -44.50 -18.19 17.45
C TRP A 23 -45.61 -18.65 18.40
N ARG A 24 -46.07 -19.88 18.24
CA ARG A 24 -46.91 -20.55 19.27
C ARG A 24 -45.97 -21.17 20.29
N HIS A 25 -46.04 -20.67 21.50
CA HIS A 25 -45.56 -21.37 22.69
C HIS A 25 -46.34 -22.66 22.85
N SER A 26 -45.68 -23.80 22.77
CA SER A 26 -46.16 -25.06 23.33
C SER A 26 -45.00 -25.68 24.09
N LEU A 27 -45.20 -25.65 25.39
CA LEU A 27 -44.41 -26.37 26.38
C LEU A 27 -44.77 -27.89 26.25
N GLU A 28 -43.77 -28.72 26.59
CA GLU A 28 -43.85 -30.13 26.94
C GLU A 28 -43.65 -31.13 25.79
N GLY A 29 -42.41 -31.60 25.71
CA GLY A 29 -42.00 -32.87 25.16
C GLY A 29 -40.78 -33.41 25.92
N PRO A 30 -40.68 -34.74 26.15
CA PRO A 30 -39.68 -35.31 27.05
C PRO A 30 -38.24 -35.20 26.55
N PRO A 31 -37.24 -35.24 27.45
CA PRO A 31 -35.85 -35.04 27.08
C PRO A 31 -35.35 -36.23 26.24
N ARG A 32 -35.10 -36.01 24.95
CA ARG A 32 -34.33 -36.96 24.13
C ARG A 32 -32.86 -36.88 24.54
N ALA A 33 -32.43 -37.99 25.12
CA ALA A 33 -31.06 -38.29 25.45
C ALA A 33 -30.14 -38.15 24.22
N GLY A 34 -28.98 -37.50 24.40
CA GLY A 34 -27.77 -37.81 23.66
C GLY A 34 -27.43 -36.96 22.45
N LEU A 35 -27.47 -35.62 22.52
CA LEU A 35 -26.46 -34.86 21.82
C LEU A 35 -25.40 -34.46 22.86
N ARG A 36 -24.35 -35.31 22.93
CA ARG A 36 -23.08 -34.83 23.49
C ARG A 36 -22.70 -33.62 22.67
N VAL A 37 -22.97 -32.42 23.17
CA VAL A 37 -22.22 -31.24 22.81
C VAL A 37 -20.79 -31.61 23.23
N SER A 38 -20.04 -32.08 22.23
CA SER A 38 -18.61 -32.27 22.35
C SER A 38 -18.13 -30.97 22.99
N ALA A 39 -17.65 -31.06 24.21
CA ALA A 39 -16.94 -29.97 24.85
C ALA A 39 -15.95 -29.51 23.81
N PHE A 40 -16.18 -28.35 23.24
CA PHE A 40 -15.23 -27.68 22.37
C PHE A 40 -14.00 -27.54 23.24
N CYS A 41 -13.05 -28.46 23.02
CA CYS A 41 -11.75 -28.37 23.62
C CYS A 41 -11.32 -26.95 23.33
N LEU A 42 -11.22 -26.12 24.35
CA LEU A 42 -10.29 -25.02 24.41
C LEU A 42 -8.93 -25.63 24.10
N ASN A 43 -8.65 -25.85 22.81
CA ASN A 43 -7.30 -26.07 22.36
C ASN A 43 -6.60 -24.79 22.77
N ALA A 44 -5.82 -24.91 23.83
CA ALA A 44 -4.86 -23.93 24.22
C ALA A 44 -3.76 -23.90 23.14
N VAL A 45 -4.13 -23.47 21.93
CA VAL A 45 -3.17 -23.09 20.90
C VAL A 45 -2.47 -21.88 21.50
N ASN A 46 -1.23 -22.06 21.87
CA ASN A 46 -0.42 -20.96 22.37
C ASN A 46 -0.14 -20.02 21.19
N ILE A 47 -1.05 -19.02 21.01
CA ILE A 47 -0.97 -18.08 19.90
C ILE A 47 0.09 -17.03 20.22
N VAL A 48 1.10 -16.96 19.38
CA VAL A 48 2.20 -16.00 19.46
C VAL A 48 1.83 -14.75 18.66
N VAL A 49 1.78 -13.61 19.33
CA VAL A 49 1.58 -12.29 18.70
C VAL A 49 2.95 -11.68 18.46
N ARG A 50 3.30 -11.43 17.20
CA ARG A 50 4.55 -10.79 16.82
C ARG A 50 4.37 -9.29 16.61
N GLU A 51 5.23 -8.48 17.22
CA GLU A 51 5.16 -7.01 17.12
C GLU A 51 5.50 -6.50 15.72
N ASP A 52 6.38 -7.21 14.97
CA ASP A 52 6.68 -6.86 13.57
C ASP A 52 5.45 -6.98 12.66
N LEU A 53 4.60 -8.00 12.86
CA LEU A 53 3.35 -8.15 12.14
C LEU A 53 2.30 -7.12 12.61
N LYS A 54 2.23 -6.87 13.90
CA LYS A 54 1.32 -5.86 14.46
C LYS A 54 1.61 -4.45 13.97
N SER A 55 2.87 -4.14 13.63
CA SER A 55 3.27 -2.84 13.08
C SER A 55 2.61 -2.48 11.75
N TYR A 56 2.12 -3.46 10.99
CA TYR A 56 1.34 -3.24 9.76
C TYR A 56 -0.09 -2.77 10.02
N ILE A 57 -0.59 -3.00 11.23
CA ILE A 57 -1.98 -2.73 11.61
C ILE A 57 -2.05 -1.35 12.25
N GLU A 58 -2.92 -0.51 11.72
CA GLU A 58 -3.21 0.77 12.36
C GLU A 58 -3.99 0.53 13.64
N PRO A 59 -3.61 1.14 14.77
CA PRO A 59 -4.38 1.03 16.00
C PRO A 59 -5.78 1.59 15.76
N LEU A 60 -6.79 0.88 16.26
CA LEU A 60 -8.17 1.35 16.22
C LEU A 60 -8.31 2.65 17.02
N THR A 61 -9.16 3.54 16.55
CA THR A 61 -9.62 4.66 17.35
C THR A 61 -10.43 4.14 18.54
N PRO A 62 -10.56 4.91 19.65
CA PRO A 62 -11.37 4.48 20.79
C PRO A 62 -12.80 4.09 20.41
N ASP A 63 -13.44 4.87 19.54
CA ASP A 63 -14.80 4.61 19.07
C ASP A 63 -14.92 3.32 18.26
N GLU A 64 -13.93 3.05 17.38
CA GLU A 64 -13.86 1.80 16.61
C GLU A 64 -13.59 0.59 17.51
N HIS A 65 -12.72 0.75 18.51
CA HIS A 65 -12.45 -0.29 19.49
C HIS A 65 -13.70 -0.65 20.27
N ASP A 66 -14.43 0.35 20.78
CA ASP A 66 -15.67 0.16 21.53
C ASP A 66 -16.78 -0.43 20.65
N ALA A 67 -16.84 -0.05 19.38
CA ALA A 67 -17.79 -0.64 18.44
C ALA A 67 -17.48 -2.12 18.18
N LEU A 68 -16.22 -2.47 17.98
CA LEU A 68 -15.76 -3.85 17.80
C LEU A 68 -16.02 -4.68 19.07
N GLU A 69 -15.72 -4.15 20.26
CA GLU A 69 -15.95 -4.80 21.55
C GLU A 69 -17.44 -5.10 21.76
N ARG A 70 -18.31 -4.13 21.51
CA ARG A 70 -19.78 -4.33 21.59
C ARG A 70 -20.26 -5.40 20.61
N SER A 71 -19.75 -5.41 19.38
CA SER A 71 -20.12 -6.42 18.38
C SER A 71 -19.69 -7.82 18.81
N LEU A 72 -18.47 -7.98 19.33
CA LEU A 72 -17.96 -9.27 19.80
C LEU A 72 -18.71 -9.78 21.02
N LEU A 73 -19.11 -8.90 21.94
CA LEU A 73 -19.90 -9.26 23.11
C LEU A 73 -21.33 -9.68 22.73
N ALA A 74 -21.93 -9.03 21.72
CA ALA A 74 -23.30 -9.32 21.29
C ALA A 74 -23.40 -10.59 20.44
N GLU A 75 -22.44 -10.81 19.54
CA GLU A 75 -22.55 -11.81 18.48
C GLU A 75 -21.45 -12.87 18.50
N GLY A 76 -20.46 -12.73 19.38
CA GLY A 76 -19.26 -13.56 19.43
C GLY A 76 -18.27 -13.26 18.31
N CYS A 77 -17.15 -13.99 18.29
CA CYS A 77 -16.14 -13.89 17.24
C CYS A 77 -16.53 -14.74 16.04
N ARG A 78 -17.23 -14.14 15.07
CA ARG A 78 -17.72 -14.85 13.87
C ARG A 78 -16.62 -15.18 12.88
N ASP A 79 -15.70 -14.23 12.65
CA ASP A 79 -14.61 -14.42 11.70
C ASP A 79 -13.44 -15.13 12.37
N ALA A 80 -12.96 -16.20 11.74
CA ALA A 80 -11.81 -16.94 12.24
C ALA A 80 -10.53 -16.09 12.25
N LEU A 81 -9.65 -16.34 13.19
CA LEU A 81 -8.31 -15.77 13.24
C LEU A 81 -7.40 -16.54 12.28
N VAL A 82 -6.59 -15.85 11.50
CA VAL A 82 -5.67 -16.47 10.57
C VAL A 82 -4.32 -16.69 11.25
N LEU A 83 -3.84 -17.93 11.21
CA LEU A 83 -2.57 -18.35 11.81
C LEU A 83 -1.62 -18.88 10.76
N TRP A 84 -0.34 -18.81 11.08
CA TRP A 84 0.75 -19.56 10.45
C TRP A 84 1.55 -20.29 11.55
N GLY A 85 1.35 -21.60 11.64
CA GLY A 85 1.79 -22.35 12.81
C GLY A 85 1.09 -21.85 14.08
N ASP A 86 1.86 -21.31 15.01
CA ASP A 86 1.43 -20.67 16.25
C ASP A 86 1.34 -19.14 16.15
N VAL A 87 1.84 -18.55 15.06
CA VAL A 87 1.89 -17.10 14.88
C VAL A 87 0.55 -16.55 14.38
N LEU A 88 0.03 -15.52 15.08
CA LEU A 88 -1.15 -14.79 14.65
C LEU A 88 -0.82 -13.85 13.48
N VAL A 89 -1.52 -14.06 12.35
CA VAL A 89 -1.33 -13.27 11.13
C VAL A 89 -2.44 -12.23 10.97
N ASP A 90 -3.72 -12.61 11.10
CA ASP A 90 -4.83 -11.66 11.03
C ASP A 90 -5.80 -11.85 12.21
N GLY A 91 -6.41 -10.75 12.60
CA GLY A 91 -7.38 -10.70 13.69
C GLY A 91 -6.81 -10.27 15.04
N HIS A 92 -5.69 -9.55 15.09
CA HIS A 92 -5.03 -9.11 16.33
C HIS A 92 -5.97 -8.39 17.31
N ASN A 93 -6.80 -7.47 16.82
CA ASN A 93 -7.75 -6.73 17.66
C ASN A 93 -8.85 -7.65 18.20
N ARG A 94 -9.36 -8.56 17.35
CA ARG A 94 -10.36 -9.57 17.76
C ARG A 94 -9.77 -10.52 18.81
N TYR A 95 -8.55 -10.99 18.59
CA TYR A 95 -7.85 -11.87 19.53
C TYR A 95 -7.68 -11.22 20.90
N GLY A 96 -7.20 -9.97 20.95
CA GLY A 96 -7.04 -9.24 22.21
C GLY A 96 -8.35 -9.08 22.96
N LEU A 97 -9.45 -8.74 22.27
CA LEU A 97 -10.77 -8.61 22.87
C LEU A 97 -11.35 -9.97 23.31
N CYS A 98 -11.17 -11.01 22.51
CA CYS A 98 -11.60 -12.35 22.89
C CYS A 98 -10.86 -12.86 24.14
N GLN A 99 -9.55 -12.60 24.26
CA GLN A 99 -8.80 -12.91 25.46
C GLN A 99 -9.30 -12.10 26.67
N LYS A 100 -9.52 -10.80 26.50
CA LYS A 100 -10.00 -9.89 27.57
C LYS A 100 -11.32 -10.37 28.16
N HIS A 101 -12.24 -10.85 27.33
CA HIS A 101 -13.60 -11.23 27.71
C HIS A 101 -13.82 -12.76 27.81
N GLY A 102 -12.79 -13.57 27.59
CA GLY A 102 -12.93 -15.03 27.61
C GLY A 102 -13.86 -15.58 26.51
N LEU A 103 -13.99 -14.89 25.38
CA LEU A 103 -14.85 -15.29 24.28
C LEU A 103 -14.20 -16.40 23.44
N PRO A 104 -14.98 -17.41 23.01
CA PRO A 104 -14.49 -18.41 22.11
C PRO A 104 -14.23 -17.82 20.70
N PHE A 105 -13.20 -18.31 20.03
CA PHE A 105 -12.87 -17.93 18.67
C PHE A 105 -12.41 -19.13 17.85
N ASN A 106 -12.59 -19.07 16.54
CA ASN A 106 -12.10 -20.06 15.59
C ASN A 106 -10.76 -19.62 15.00
N THR A 107 -9.95 -20.60 14.62
CA THR A 107 -8.65 -20.36 13.96
C THR A 107 -8.59 -21.09 12.64
N VAL A 108 -7.92 -20.50 11.64
CA VAL A 108 -7.68 -21.08 10.32
C VAL A 108 -6.20 -20.96 9.99
N GLN A 109 -5.58 -22.09 9.61
CA GLN A 109 -4.22 -22.11 9.07
C GLN A 109 -4.25 -21.78 7.58
N ASN A 110 -3.37 -20.87 7.15
CA ASN A 110 -3.26 -20.56 5.73
C ASN A 110 -2.13 -21.42 5.11
N PRO A 111 -2.45 -22.40 4.24
CA PRO A 111 -1.45 -23.30 3.66
C PRO A 111 -0.53 -22.63 2.63
N ARG A 112 -0.81 -21.39 2.23
CA ARG A 112 -0.01 -20.65 1.26
C ARG A 112 1.28 -20.08 1.85
N PHE A 113 1.40 -20.02 3.17
CA PHE A 113 2.57 -19.47 3.85
C PHE A 113 3.66 -20.53 3.96
N GLN A 114 4.74 -20.34 3.21
CA GLN A 114 5.95 -21.18 3.28
C GLN A 114 7.08 -20.50 4.06
N SER A 115 7.05 -19.16 4.13
CA SER A 115 8.03 -18.34 4.81
C SER A 115 7.39 -17.15 5.52
N MET A 116 8.13 -16.53 6.45
CA MET A 116 7.70 -15.29 7.09
C MET A 116 7.54 -14.15 6.07
N GLU A 117 8.30 -14.17 4.99
CA GLU A 117 8.16 -13.20 3.90
C GLU A 117 6.80 -13.31 3.21
N ASP A 118 6.29 -14.52 3.01
CA ASP A 118 4.94 -14.74 2.45
C ASP A 118 3.87 -14.19 3.38
N VAL A 119 4.04 -14.34 4.69
CA VAL A 119 3.14 -13.76 5.69
C VAL A 119 3.14 -12.23 5.60
N HIS A 120 4.32 -11.61 5.53
CA HIS A 120 4.45 -10.17 5.40
C HIS A 120 3.80 -9.65 4.10
N LEU A 121 4.06 -10.30 2.97
CA LEU A 121 3.47 -9.94 1.67
C LEU A 121 1.95 -10.05 1.71
N TRP A 122 1.43 -11.15 2.23
CA TRP A 122 -0.01 -11.35 2.36
C TRP A 122 -0.68 -10.30 3.25
N MET A 123 -0.08 -9.97 4.40
CA MET A 123 -0.58 -8.92 5.28
C MET A 123 -0.63 -7.56 4.59
N ILE A 124 0.45 -7.21 3.89
CA ILE A 124 0.51 -5.96 3.13
C ILE A 124 -0.61 -5.90 2.11
N ASP A 125 -0.85 -6.97 1.35
CA ASP A 125 -1.89 -7.01 0.33
C ASP A 125 -3.30 -6.90 0.90
N GLN A 126 -3.56 -7.58 2.03
CA GLN A 126 -4.82 -7.43 2.76
C GLN A 126 -5.05 -5.99 3.21
N HIS A 127 -4.04 -5.32 3.73
CA HIS A 127 -4.14 -3.92 4.17
C HIS A 127 -4.27 -2.94 2.99
N LEU A 128 -3.54 -3.14 1.90
CA LEU A 128 -3.68 -2.33 0.68
C LEU A 128 -5.08 -2.43 0.06
N GLY A 129 -5.77 -3.55 0.26
CA GLY A 129 -7.15 -3.77 -0.16
C GLY A 129 -8.19 -3.02 0.69
N ARG A 130 -7.88 -2.67 1.93
CA ARG A 130 -8.82 -2.02 2.86
C ARG A 130 -9.04 -0.55 2.50
N ARG A 131 -10.29 -0.08 2.62
CA ARG A 131 -10.66 1.32 2.35
C ARG A 131 -10.25 2.29 3.46
N SER A 132 -10.14 1.81 4.69
CA SER A 132 -9.84 2.62 5.88
C SER A 132 -8.37 3.01 6.01
N VAL A 133 -7.47 2.44 5.21
CA VAL A 133 -6.02 2.73 5.28
C VAL A 133 -5.71 4.09 4.67
N SER A 134 -4.97 4.93 5.40
CA SER A 134 -4.57 6.26 4.96
C SER A 134 -3.61 6.20 3.75
N ASP A 135 -3.54 7.28 2.96
CA ASP A 135 -2.64 7.38 1.81
C ASP A 135 -1.17 7.20 2.22
N TYR A 136 -0.79 7.77 3.36
CA TYR A 136 0.56 7.61 3.91
C TYR A 136 0.86 6.13 4.17
N GLN A 137 -0.04 5.44 4.85
CA GLN A 137 0.14 4.04 5.23
C GLN A 137 0.15 3.12 4.01
N ARG A 138 -0.74 3.36 3.01
CA ARG A 138 -0.71 2.62 1.74
C ARG A 138 0.65 2.75 1.05
N GLY A 139 1.21 3.97 1.02
CA GLY A 139 2.53 4.18 0.43
C GLY A 139 3.66 3.48 1.20
N VAL A 140 3.63 3.54 2.55
CA VAL A 140 4.60 2.82 3.41
C VAL A 140 4.54 1.31 3.16
N LEU A 141 3.33 0.74 3.13
CA LEU A 141 3.12 -0.70 2.88
C LEU A 141 3.61 -1.12 1.48
N ALA A 142 3.32 -0.33 0.45
CA ALA A 142 3.77 -0.63 -0.91
C ALA A 142 5.30 -0.51 -1.06
N LEU A 143 5.94 0.44 -0.39
CA LEU A 143 7.40 0.54 -0.33
C LEU A 143 8.00 -0.67 0.39
N ARG A 144 7.41 -1.09 1.50
CA ARG A 144 7.83 -2.29 2.22
C ARG A 144 7.68 -3.55 1.38
N LYS A 145 6.56 -3.68 0.63
CA LYS A 145 6.37 -4.78 -0.33
C LYS A 145 7.52 -4.84 -1.34
N LYS A 146 7.87 -3.69 -1.92
CA LYS A 146 9.00 -3.58 -2.87
C LYS A 146 10.31 -4.06 -2.25
N GLU A 147 10.61 -3.64 -1.02
CA GLU A 147 11.85 -4.06 -0.32
C GLU A 147 11.91 -5.58 -0.11
N ILE A 148 10.81 -6.19 0.36
CA ILE A 148 10.74 -7.64 0.60
C ILE A 148 10.92 -8.41 -0.71
N VAL A 149 10.23 -8.01 -1.78
CA VAL A 149 10.34 -8.66 -3.09
C VAL A 149 11.76 -8.52 -3.65
N ALA A 150 12.37 -7.34 -3.55
CA ALA A 150 13.74 -7.09 -4.00
C ALA A 150 14.77 -7.92 -3.20
N ALA A 151 14.59 -8.03 -1.87
CA ALA A 151 15.43 -8.86 -1.02
C ALA A 151 15.34 -10.36 -1.41
N ARG A 152 14.12 -10.85 -1.64
CA ARG A 152 13.87 -12.23 -2.09
C ARG A 152 14.53 -12.51 -3.45
N GLU A 153 14.38 -11.61 -4.43
CA GLU A 153 15.04 -11.75 -5.72
C GLU A 153 16.57 -11.77 -5.59
N SER A 154 17.13 -10.90 -4.75
CA SER A 154 18.59 -10.85 -4.52
C SER A 154 19.11 -12.13 -3.87
N ALA A 155 18.38 -12.69 -2.90
CA ALA A 155 18.71 -13.96 -2.25
C ALA A 155 18.67 -15.14 -3.25
N VAL A 156 17.64 -15.19 -4.10
CA VAL A 156 17.53 -16.22 -5.15
C VAL A 156 18.70 -16.12 -6.16
N ARG A 157 19.07 -14.90 -6.55
CA ARG A 157 20.21 -14.68 -7.46
C ARG A 157 21.53 -15.11 -6.80
N ALA A 158 21.72 -14.76 -5.52
CA ALA A 158 22.92 -15.16 -4.77
C ALA A 158 23.00 -16.69 -4.67
N ALA A 159 21.89 -17.36 -4.31
CA ALA A 159 21.86 -18.82 -4.22
C ALA A 159 22.15 -19.51 -5.57
N LYS A 160 21.61 -18.99 -6.67
CA LYS A 160 21.92 -19.49 -8.03
C LYS A 160 23.40 -19.32 -8.36
N LYS A 161 24.00 -18.17 -8.04
CA LYS A 161 25.43 -17.91 -8.25
C LYS A 161 26.32 -18.85 -7.42
N ASP A 162 25.95 -19.06 -6.16
CA ASP A 162 26.70 -19.99 -5.28
C ASP A 162 26.57 -21.43 -5.77
N ALA A 163 25.39 -21.84 -6.25
CA ALA A 163 25.18 -23.16 -6.83
C ALA A 163 26.04 -23.37 -8.10
N HIS A 164 26.09 -22.35 -8.97
CA HIS A 164 26.94 -22.39 -10.19
C HIS A 164 28.42 -22.49 -9.85
N LEU A 165 28.92 -21.67 -8.90
CA LEU A 165 30.30 -21.73 -8.45
C LEU A 165 30.67 -23.10 -7.83
N ARG A 166 29.75 -23.72 -7.08
CA ARG A 166 29.95 -25.06 -6.53
C ARG A 166 30.00 -26.14 -7.62
N ALA A 167 29.13 -26.05 -8.62
CA ALA A 167 29.13 -26.97 -9.77
C ALA A 167 30.44 -26.86 -10.54
N GLU A 168 30.94 -25.65 -10.76
CA GLU A 168 32.20 -25.38 -11.45
C GLU A 168 33.40 -25.95 -10.67
N VAL A 169 33.44 -25.72 -9.34
CA VAL A 169 34.53 -26.25 -8.47
C VAL A 169 34.52 -27.77 -8.40
N LEU A 170 33.35 -28.42 -8.44
CA LEU A 170 33.19 -29.85 -8.36
C LEU A 170 33.31 -30.55 -9.72
N GLY A 171 33.52 -29.81 -10.83
CA GLY A 171 33.61 -30.37 -12.18
C GLY A 171 32.34 -31.12 -12.62
N GLN A 172 31.21 -30.85 -12.00
CA GLN A 172 29.93 -31.44 -12.34
C GLN A 172 29.35 -30.62 -13.51
N ALA A 173 28.89 -31.31 -14.57
CA ALA A 173 28.14 -30.66 -15.65
C ALA A 173 26.98 -29.90 -15.07
N GLU A 174 26.72 -28.71 -15.62
CA GLU A 174 25.59 -27.87 -15.21
C GLU A 174 24.32 -28.72 -15.06
N PRO A 175 23.57 -28.58 -13.95
CA PRO A 175 22.26 -29.16 -13.91
C PRO A 175 21.47 -28.53 -15.07
N ALA A 176 21.14 -29.34 -16.06
CA ALA A 176 20.27 -28.94 -17.15
C ALA A 176 19.09 -28.21 -16.54
N ASP A 177 18.75 -27.06 -17.09
CA ASP A 177 17.58 -26.23 -16.75
C ASP A 177 16.31 -27.06 -17.04
N SER A 178 16.10 -28.11 -16.25
CA SER A 178 14.89 -28.90 -16.28
C SER A 178 13.85 -28.09 -15.55
N PRO A 179 12.76 -27.69 -16.21
CA PRO A 179 11.62 -27.19 -15.49
C PRO A 179 11.21 -28.30 -14.53
N ILE A 180 11.34 -28.05 -13.26
CA ILE A 180 10.68 -28.86 -12.23
C ILE A 180 9.18 -28.67 -12.51
N ASP A 181 8.56 -29.68 -13.17
CA ASP A 181 7.12 -29.85 -13.21
C ASP A 181 6.64 -30.14 -11.79
N GLY A 182 6.58 -29.09 -11.01
CA GLY A 182 6.01 -29.04 -9.69
C GLY A 182 5.05 -27.89 -9.69
N GLU A 183 3.78 -28.21 -9.59
CA GLU A 183 2.59 -27.40 -9.29
C GLU A 183 2.75 -25.87 -9.46
N PRO A 184 1.79 -25.18 -10.07
CA PRO A 184 1.90 -23.74 -10.29
C PRO A 184 2.10 -23.09 -8.92
N ALA A 185 3.35 -22.75 -8.61
CA ALA A 185 3.67 -21.82 -7.55
C ALA A 185 2.69 -20.68 -7.70
N ALA A 186 1.87 -20.46 -6.68
CA ALA A 186 0.85 -19.42 -6.62
C ALA A 186 1.43 -18.20 -7.32
N ALA A 187 0.80 -17.78 -8.42
CA ALA A 187 1.30 -16.86 -9.43
C ALA A 187 2.21 -15.82 -8.81
N ALA A 188 3.51 -15.95 -9.04
CA ALA A 188 4.50 -15.03 -8.49
C ALA A 188 4.11 -13.65 -8.99
N GLU A 189 3.65 -12.80 -8.07
CA GLU A 189 3.28 -11.43 -8.43
C GLU A 189 4.47 -10.77 -9.13
N PRO A 190 4.21 -10.00 -10.21
CA PRO A 190 5.28 -9.36 -10.95
C PRO A 190 6.10 -8.48 -9.99
N PRO A 191 7.43 -8.53 -10.07
CA PRO A 191 8.30 -7.79 -9.17
C PRO A 191 8.06 -6.29 -9.28
N ILE A 192 7.79 -5.64 -8.15
CA ILE A 192 7.61 -4.18 -8.08
C ILE A 192 8.99 -3.52 -8.16
N LYS A 193 9.44 -3.18 -9.36
CA LYS A 193 10.78 -2.62 -9.60
C LYS A 193 10.79 -1.09 -9.67
N SER A 194 9.75 -0.51 -10.26
CA SER A 194 9.68 0.93 -10.49
C SER A 194 8.86 1.66 -9.42
N ARG A 195 9.10 2.98 -9.30
CA ARG A 195 8.28 3.85 -8.44
C ARG A 195 6.84 3.94 -8.94
N GLU A 196 6.63 3.82 -10.24
CA GLU A 196 5.30 3.84 -10.85
C GLU A 196 4.49 2.60 -10.47
N GLU A 197 5.14 1.44 -10.42
CA GLU A 197 4.51 0.19 -9.96
C GLU A 197 4.13 0.26 -8.47
N VAL A 198 5.01 0.84 -7.62
CA VAL A 198 4.68 1.12 -6.22
C VAL A 198 3.47 2.04 -6.12
N ALA A 199 3.45 3.12 -6.90
CA ALA A 199 2.35 4.07 -6.92
C ALA A 199 1.04 3.40 -7.36
N LYS A 200 1.08 2.55 -8.36
CA LYS A 200 -0.06 1.76 -8.83
C LYS A 200 -0.56 0.79 -7.75
N ALA A 201 0.35 0.06 -7.10
CA ALA A 201 0.00 -0.88 -6.03
C ALA A 201 -0.65 -0.16 -4.82
N ALA A 202 -0.13 1.01 -4.45
CA ALA A 202 -0.67 1.85 -3.38
C ALA A 202 -1.91 2.66 -3.79
N ARG A 203 -2.27 2.71 -5.07
CA ARG A 203 -3.29 3.62 -5.63
C ARG A 203 -2.99 5.09 -5.32
N LEU A 204 -1.72 5.47 -5.47
CA LEU A 204 -1.20 6.81 -5.23
C LEU A 204 -0.54 7.36 -6.50
N SER A 205 -0.24 8.67 -6.51
CA SER A 205 0.61 9.24 -7.55
C SER A 205 2.10 8.97 -7.28
N PRO A 206 2.96 8.90 -8.30
CA PRO A 206 4.41 8.76 -8.10
C PRO A 206 5.01 9.88 -7.23
N THR A 207 4.45 11.09 -7.31
CA THR A 207 4.86 12.23 -6.48
C THR A 207 4.55 11.99 -5.00
N GLN A 208 3.38 11.42 -4.69
CA GLN A 208 3.03 11.06 -3.30
C GLN A 208 3.96 9.98 -2.76
N VAL A 209 4.33 8.98 -3.57
CA VAL A 209 5.31 7.96 -3.18
C VAL A 209 6.67 8.60 -2.83
N THR A 210 7.14 9.54 -3.67
CA THR A 210 8.39 10.28 -3.39
C THR A 210 8.32 11.07 -2.09
N MET A 211 7.18 11.70 -1.80
CA MET A 211 6.98 12.41 -0.53
C MET A 211 6.99 11.46 0.66
N ILE A 212 6.38 10.28 0.54
CA ILE A 212 6.36 9.27 1.60
C ILE A 212 7.76 8.72 1.84
N GLU A 213 8.52 8.39 0.79
CA GLU A 213 9.93 7.99 0.90
C GLU A 213 10.76 9.06 1.66
N LYS A 214 10.53 10.33 1.35
CA LYS A 214 11.22 11.44 2.01
C LYS A 214 10.85 11.54 3.49
N ILE A 215 9.56 11.43 3.82
CA ILE A 215 9.08 11.44 5.20
C ILE A 215 9.71 10.28 5.98
N GLN A 216 9.71 9.06 5.43
CA GLN A 216 10.32 7.90 6.09
C GLN A 216 11.81 8.04 6.37
N LYS A 217 12.55 8.74 5.48
CA LYS A 217 14.01 8.88 5.60
C LYS A 217 14.43 10.04 6.48
N GLN A 218 13.68 11.13 6.53
CA GLN A 218 14.11 12.42 7.06
C GLN A 218 13.22 13.00 8.15
N ALA A 219 11.98 12.50 8.30
CA ALA A 219 11.07 13.07 9.29
C ALA A 219 11.31 12.49 10.68
N ALA A 220 11.20 13.36 11.69
CA ALA A 220 11.19 12.97 13.08
C ALA A 220 9.95 12.10 13.40
N PRO A 221 10.03 11.19 14.39
CA PRO A 221 8.92 10.29 14.77
C PRO A 221 7.61 11.02 15.07
N GLU A 222 7.69 12.21 15.66
CA GLU A 222 6.54 13.05 16.01
C GLU A 222 5.82 13.57 14.77
N VAL A 223 6.58 13.94 13.72
CA VAL A 223 6.01 14.36 12.43
C VAL A 223 5.34 13.18 11.74
N VAL A 224 5.95 12.01 11.79
CA VAL A 224 5.34 10.76 11.28
C VAL A 224 4.04 10.45 12.01
N ALA A 225 4.01 10.58 13.34
CA ALA A 225 2.80 10.41 14.14
C ALA A 225 1.70 11.39 13.73
N ALA A 226 2.05 12.67 13.51
CA ALA A 226 1.11 13.70 13.06
C ALA A 226 0.53 13.39 11.66
N VAL A 227 1.30 12.80 10.76
CA VAL A 227 0.81 12.35 9.44
C VAL A 227 -0.14 11.15 9.58
N ARG A 228 0.21 10.18 10.41
CA ARG A 228 -0.64 9.00 10.69
C ARG A 228 -1.98 9.42 11.30
N ALA A 229 -1.95 10.37 12.24
CA ALA A 229 -3.15 10.92 12.85
C ALA A 229 -3.96 11.84 11.91
N GLY A 230 -3.50 12.08 10.67
CA GLY A 230 -4.17 12.98 9.73
C GLY A 230 -4.12 14.47 10.13
N THR A 231 -3.30 14.83 11.13
CA THR A 231 -3.16 16.21 11.63
C THR A 231 -2.58 17.12 10.58
N ILE A 232 -1.66 16.62 9.76
CA ILE A 232 -1.02 17.33 8.65
C ILE A 232 -1.07 16.51 7.35
N SER A 233 -1.07 17.20 6.21
CA SER A 233 -1.04 16.57 4.89
C SER A 233 0.35 16.04 4.54
N LEU A 234 0.42 15.03 3.64
CA LEU A 234 1.67 14.49 3.09
C LEU A 234 2.60 15.60 2.57
N ASN A 235 2.04 16.57 1.85
CA ASN A 235 2.79 17.71 1.30
C ASN A 235 3.40 18.60 2.39
N ALA A 236 2.69 18.83 3.49
CA ALA A 236 3.19 19.60 4.61
C ALA A 236 4.29 18.83 5.35
N ALA A 237 4.08 17.55 5.62
CA ALA A 237 5.05 16.70 6.27
C ALA A 237 6.35 16.54 5.46
N ALA A 238 6.25 16.35 4.15
CA ALA A 238 7.42 16.28 3.27
C ALA A 238 8.21 17.60 3.22
N ALA A 239 7.55 18.75 3.43
CA ALA A 239 8.22 20.04 3.57
C ALA A 239 8.90 20.16 4.95
N VAL A 240 8.19 19.82 6.04
CA VAL A 240 8.75 19.82 7.40
C VAL A 240 9.95 18.88 7.52
N ALA A 241 9.91 17.72 6.87
CA ALA A 241 11.00 16.75 6.83
C ALA A 241 12.32 17.30 6.23
N THR A 242 12.32 18.48 5.59
CA THR A 242 13.54 19.14 5.12
C THR A 242 14.21 20.02 6.17
N LEU A 243 13.52 20.31 7.27
CA LEU A 243 14.06 21.10 8.37
C LEU A 243 14.98 20.25 9.27
N PRO A 244 15.84 20.87 10.07
CA PRO A 244 16.60 20.18 11.11
C PRO A 244 15.67 19.42 12.06
N VAL A 245 16.13 18.29 12.58
CA VAL A 245 15.30 17.40 13.44
C VAL A 245 14.77 18.15 14.67
N GLU A 246 15.57 19.04 15.26
CA GLU A 246 15.19 19.85 16.42
C GLU A 246 13.97 20.75 16.12
N GLU A 247 13.97 21.40 14.95
CA GLU A 247 12.85 22.23 14.51
C GLU A 247 11.59 21.40 14.20
N GLN A 248 11.78 20.18 13.66
CA GLN A 248 10.68 19.27 13.39
C GLN A 248 9.99 18.86 14.70
N VAL A 249 10.75 18.46 15.71
CA VAL A 249 10.26 18.06 17.03
C VAL A 249 9.58 19.24 17.72
N ALA A 250 10.20 20.42 17.70
CA ALA A 250 9.61 21.63 18.27
C ALA A 250 8.27 21.99 17.62
N ALA A 251 8.19 21.94 16.28
CA ALA A 251 6.96 22.22 15.56
C ALA A 251 5.86 21.17 15.83
N ALA A 252 6.25 19.89 15.97
CA ALA A 252 5.31 18.81 16.27
C ALA A 252 4.75 18.92 17.69
N SER A 253 5.59 19.29 18.65
CA SER A 253 5.20 19.51 20.06
C SER A 253 4.29 20.73 20.24
N ALA A 254 4.50 21.80 19.46
CA ALA A 254 3.68 23.00 19.47
C ALA A 254 2.30 22.82 18.78
N GLY A 255 2.11 21.76 18.03
CA GLY A 255 0.83 21.35 17.48
C GLY A 255 0.62 21.66 15.99
N ARG A 256 -0.65 21.50 15.56
CA ARG A 256 -1.04 21.50 14.13
C ARG A 256 -0.70 22.81 13.41
N ASP A 257 -0.92 23.93 14.05
CA ASP A 257 -0.75 25.24 13.38
C ASP A 257 0.72 25.60 13.23
N GLU A 258 1.55 25.27 14.22
CA GLU A 258 3.00 25.44 14.10
C GLU A 258 3.60 24.50 13.03
N LEU A 259 3.13 23.26 12.95
CA LEU A 259 3.52 22.36 11.86
C LEU A 259 3.19 22.91 10.47
N LYS A 260 2.05 23.58 10.31
CA LYS A 260 1.69 24.25 9.04
C LYS A 260 2.61 25.45 8.76
N GLN A 261 2.93 26.24 9.79
CA GLN A 261 3.85 27.36 9.65
C GLN A 261 5.28 26.90 9.33
N ALA A 262 5.76 25.85 10.00
CA ALA A 262 7.04 25.22 9.71
C ALA A 262 7.09 24.71 8.26
N ALA A 263 6.01 24.06 7.78
CA ALA A 263 5.90 23.64 6.38
C ALA A 263 5.94 24.82 5.40
N LYS A 264 5.33 25.96 5.76
CA LYS A 264 5.37 27.18 4.94
C LYS A 264 6.78 27.75 4.90
N ARG A 265 7.45 27.90 6.05
CA ARG A 265 8.85 28.36 6.16
C ARG A 265 9.80 27.47 5.35
N ALA A 266 9.67 26.14 5.45
CA ALA A 266 10.46 25.18 4.69
C ALA A 266 10.28 25.33 3.17
N ARG A 267 9.06 25.59 2.71
CA ARG A 267 8.80 25.83 1.28
C ARG A 267 9.36 27.17 0.80
N GLU A 268 9.29 28.19 1.61
CA GLU A 268 9.82 29.50 1.31
C GLU A 268 11.35 29.48 1.22
N SER A 269 12.03 28.79 2.14
CA SER A 269 13.47 28.60 2.12
C SER A 269 13.96 27.77 0.93
N THR A 270 13.16 26.79 0.48
CA THR A 270 13.51 25.94 -0.66
C THR A 270 13.14 26.58 -2.01
N LYS A 271 12.28 27.60 -1.98
CA LYS A 271 11.90 28.34 -3.18
C LYS A 271 13.13 29.14 -3.63
N LYS A 272 13.85 28.61 -4.63
CA LYS A 272 14.88 29.39 -5.32
C LYS A 272 14.28 30.76 -5.61
N PRO A 273 14.99 31.88 -5.29
CA PRO A 273 14.48 33.19 -5.69
C PRO A 273 14.11 33.05 -7.16
N ARG A 274 12.88 33.34 -7.48
CA ARG A 274 12.44 33.48 -8.85
C ARG A 274 13.33 34.62 -9.37
N VAL A 275 14.35 34.24 -10.12
CA VAL A 275 15.11 35.22 -10.87
C VAL A 275 14.04 35.86 -11.72
N GLU A 276 13.67 37.06 -11.32
CA GLU A 276 12.79 37.87 -12.16
C GLU A 276 13.48 37.92 -13.51
N ALA A 277 12.77 37.43 -14.53
CA ALA A 277 13.25 37.39 -15.91
C ALA A 277 13.52 38.81 -16.48
N SER A 278 13.70 39.78 -15.60
CA SER A 278 13.76 41.21 -15.88
C SER A 278 15.17 41.80 -15.76
N GLN A 279 16.24 40.98 -15.57
CA GLN A 279 17.61 41.50 -15.55
C GLN A 279 18.66 40.58 -16.19
N MET A 280 18.30 39.81 -17.23
CA MET A 280 19.34 39.50 -18.20
C MET A 280 19.63 40.79 -18.98
N PRO A 281 20.91 41.24 -19.06
CA PRO A 281 21.21 42.40 -19.87
C PRO A 281 20.66 42.16 -21.27
N THR A 282 19.89 43.07 -21.78
CA THR A 282 19.25 43.06 -23.10
C THR A 282 20.22 42.65 -24.19
N THR A 283 21.50 42.86 -23.97
CA THR A 283 22.64 42.51 -24.82
C THR A 283 22.87 40.98 -24.94
N GLU A 284 22.71 40.19 -23.86
CA GLU A 284 22.92 38.74 -23.93
C GLU A 284 21.76 38.02 -24.64
N VAL A 285 20.52 38.45 -24.37
CA VAL A 285 19.34 37.91 -25.08
C VAL A 285 19.43 38.25 -26.58
N GLN A 286 19.89 39.45 -26.91
CA GLN A 286 20.05 39.87 -28.30
C GLN A 286 21.16 39.08 -28.99
N ALA A 287 22.32 38.87 -28.35
CA ALA A 287 23.41 38.04 -28.88
C ALA A 287 22.98 36.57 -29.10
N LEU A 288 22.19 36.00 -28.21
CA LEU A 288 21.64 34.65 -28.39
C LEU A 288 20.59 34.57 -29.53
N GLN A 289 19.80 35.62 -29.70
CA GLN A 289 18.81 35.69 -30.81
C GLN A 289 19.55 35.83 -32.15
N ASP A 290 20.61 36.65 -32.25
CA ASP A 290 21.44 36.79 -33.42
C ASP A 290 22.14 35.47 -33.78
N ARG A 291 22.64 34.73 -32.76
CA ARG A 291 23.26 33.42 -32.97
C ARG A 291 22.27 32.34 -33.43
N VAL A 292 21.05 32.37 -32.92
CA VAL A 292 19.97 31.48 -33.41
C VAL A 292 19.63 31.80 -34.86
N ALA A 293 19.55 33.07 -35.25
CA ALA A 293 19.29 33.48 -36.62
C ALA A 293 20.40 33.03 -37.56
N GLU A 294 21.66 33.21 -37.18
CA GLU A 294 22.84 32.75 -37.94
C GLU A 294 22.82 31.23 -38.19
N LEU A 295 22.62 30.43 -37.11
CA LEU A 295 22.56 28.99 -37.18
C LEU A 295 21.34 28.48 -37.99
N THR A 296 20.24 29.21 -37.98
CA THR A 296 19.09 28.88 -38.81
C THR A 296 19.37 29.07 -40.29
N ALA A 297 20.01 30.18 -40.65
CA ALA A 297 20.43 30.47 -42.01
C ALA A 297 21.44 29.43 -42.55
N GLU A 298 22.43 29.07 -41.71
CA GLU A 298 23.41 28.03 -42.04
C GLU A 298 22.73 26.66 -42.25
N ASN A 299 21.76 26.30 -41.41
CA ASN A 299 20.98 25.05 -41.59
C ASN A 299 20.18 25.04 -42.88
N GLU A 300 19.56 26.14 -43.26
CA GLU A 300 18.84 26.27 -44.55
C GLU A 300 19.78 26.13 -45.72
N TYR A 301 20.94 26.77 -45.65
CA TYR A 301 21.96 26.65 -46.72
C TYR A 301 22.46 25.20 -46.88
N LEU A 302 22.81 24.55 -45.77
CA LEU A 302 23.28 23.16 -45.78
C LEU A 302 22.21 22.18 -46.29
N ARG A 303 20.94 22.41 -45.91
CA ARG A 303 19.81 21.63 -46.44
C ARG A 303 19.65 21.80 -47.93
N GLY A 304 19.87 23.01 -48.44
CA GLY A 304 19.88 23.26 -49.86
C GLY A 304 20.98 22.50 -50.60
N GLN A 305 22.21 22.51 -50.05
CA GLN A 305 23.33 21.73 -50.59
C GLN A 305 23.08 20.22 -50.57
N VAL A 306 22.51 19.71 -49.47
CA VAL A 306 22.15 18.28 -49.39
C VAL A 306 21.12 17.91 -50.45
N ALA A 307 20.10 18.74 -50.66
CA ALA A 307 19.07 18.51 -51.66
C ALA A 307 19.68 18.54 -53.10
N GLU A 308 20.60 19.48 -53.38
CA GLU A 308 21.29 19.57 -54.67
C GLU A 308 22.18 18.34 -54.93
N LEU A 309 22.93 17.88 -53.89
CA LEU A 309 23.77 16.69 -53.99
C LEU A 309 22.93 15.41 -54.17
N GLN A 310 21.80 15.32 -53.46
CA GLN A 310 20.84 14.22 -53.62
C GLN A 310 20.25 14.18 -55.06
N ALA A 311 19.91 15.34 -55.61
CA ALA A 311 19.44 15.44 -57.00
C ALA A 311 20.49 15.01 -58.02
N LYS A 312 21.78 15.35 -57.78
CA LYS A 312 22.90 14.91 -58.62
C LYS A 312 23.23 13.42 -58.49
N LEU A 313 22.87 12.77 -57.40
CA LEU A 313 23.05 11.33 -57.19
C LEU A 313 21.90 10.50 -57.75
N ALA A 314 20.73 11.11 -57.94
CA ALA A 314 19.52 10.44 -58.41
C ALA A 314 19.33 10.52 -59.96
N GLY A 315 20.15 11.31 -60.63
CA GLY A 315 20.19 11.42 -62.10
C GLY A 315 21.46 10.78 -62.69
#